data_f2526dbc9135a668fff7b8d47a5586d4
#
_entry.id   f2526dbc9135a668fff7b8d47a5586d4
#
_cell.length_a   1.000
_cell.length_b   1.000
_cell.length_c   1.000
_cell.angle_alpha   90.00
_cell.angle_beta   90.00
_cell.angle_gamma   90.00
#
_symmetry.space_group_name_H-M   'P 1'
#
loop_
_entity.id
_entity.type
_entity.pdbx_description
1 polymer ?
#
loop_
_entity_poly.entity_id
_entity_poly.type
_entity_poly.pdbx_seq_one_letter_code
_entity_poly.pdbx_strand_id
1 'polypeptide(L)'
;MSGLADALAQFFSPDDLDGWDVLLAVLTLLATWLATRYARRAALAATARIKGMHPQVREALVRAVRYLVLLAGIGVALGFLGAQTQPILTVVVVVGIVVVLTVRGLADNFGAGVVLQTRMPVAVGDEMAFGPWVGIVKELNNRTVILETYDGVRVHVPNSAVISEPLVNGSALGARRSEVEVRLADLRPGEADDVLLPTVAAVPGVLTAPAPDVLHVAADALRSTLRLRFWHGPTDGAAVSSAVVAALGVALRPRAATWAVDAPPPQDVERRVPPPPV
;
A
#
# COMPACT_ATOMS: atom_id res chain seq x y z
N MET A 1 -34.00 -50.68 2.25
CA MET A 1 -34.45 -49.66 3.25
C MET A 1 -33.78 -49.87 4.62
N SER A 2 -33.05 -50.94 4.87
CA SER A 2 -32.31 -51.23 6.11
C SER A 2 -31.11 -50.27 6.34
N GLY A 3 -30.35 -49.97 5.28
CA GLY A 3 -29.11 -49.18 5.45
C GLY A 3 -29.27 -47.72 5.90
N LEU A 4 -30.43 -47.11 5.68
CA LEU A 4 -30.69 -45.74 6.16
C LEU A 4 -31.11 -45.74 7.63
N ALA A 5 -31.84 -46.78 8.07
CA ALA A 5 -32.20 -46.98 9.46
C ALA A 5 -30.96 -47.29 10.33
N ASP A 6 -30.07 -48.16 9.81
CA ASP A 6 -28.83 -48.51 10.48
C ASP A 6 -27.84 -47.35 10.54
N ALA A 7 -27.77 -46.54 9.49
CA ALA A 7 -26.99 -45.30 9.49
C ALA A 7 -27.53 -44.26 10.49
N LEU A 8 -28.85 -44.10 10.58
CA LEU A 8 -29.47 -43.21 11.56
C LEU A 8 -29.27 -43.70 12.99
N ALA A 9 -29.35 -45.03 13.24
CA ALA A 9 -29.08 -45.61 14.55
C ALA A 9 -27.62 -45.46 14.99
N GLN A 10 -26.66 -45.35 14.08
CA GLN A 10 -25.25 -45.05 14.40
C GLN A 10 -25.03 -43.56 14.76
N PHE A 11 -25.87 -42.66 14.27
CA PHE A 11 -25.78 -41.25 14.55
C PHE A 11 -26.51 -40.82 15.84
N PHE A 12 -27.49 -41.60 16.30
CA PHE A 12 -28.28 -41.29 17.49
C PHE A 12 -28.11 -42.40 18.52
N SER A 13 -27.73 -42.04 19.74
CA SER A 13 -27.78 -42.96 20.90
C SER A 13 -28.98 -42.55 21.77
N PRO A 14 -30.20 -43.04 21.48
CA PRO A 14 -31.40 -42.54 22.13
C PRO A 14 -31.64 -43.11 23.54
N ASP A 15 -30.72 -43.94 24.06
CA ASP A 15 -30.97 -44.75 25.26
C ASP A 15 -31.08 -43.98 26.57
N ASP A 16 -30.75 -42.64 26.60
CA ASP A 16 -30.79 -41.80 27.79
C ASP A 16 -31.39 -40.38 27.54
N LEU A 17 -32.33 -40.23 26.62
CA LEU A 17 -32.96 -38.92 26.38
C LEU A 17 -33.92 -38.56 27.51
N ASP A 18 -33.51 -37.58 28.29
CA ASP A 18 -34.34 -36.94 29.33
C ASP A 18 -35.17 -35.78 28.77
N GLY A 19 -36.34 -35.52 29.39
CA GLY A 19 -37.17 -34.37 28.99
C GLY A 19 -36.41 -33.03 29.09
N TRP A 20 -35.33 -33.00 29.86
CA TRP A 20 -34.42 -31.87 29.98
C TRP A 20 -33.58 -31.65 28.69
N ASP A 21 -33.15 -32.71 28.04
CA ASP A 21 -32.37 -32.65 26.77
C ASP A 21 -33.23 -32.10 25.64
N VAL A 22 -34.48 -32.51 25.56
CA VAL A 22 -35.44 -31.98 24.59
C VAL A 22 -35.70 -30.49 24.85
N LEU A 23 -35.83 -30.06 26.10
CA LEU A 23 -35.99 -28.66 26.48
C LEU A 23 -34.75 -27.83 26.04
N LEU A 24 -33.54 -28.34 26.33
CA LEU A 24 -32.28 -27.67 25.94
C LEU A 24 -32.13 -27.60 24.40
N ALA A 25 -32.50 -28.63 23.66
CA ALA A 25 -32.52 -28.62 22.21
C ALA A 25 -33.46 -27.55 21.65
N VAL A 26 -34.68 -27.44 22.19
CA VAL A 26 -35.65 -26.41 21.79
C VAL A 26 -35.14 -25.00 22.11
N LEU A 27 -34.62 -24.79 23.32
CA LEU A 27 -34.04 -23.51 23.72
C LEU A 27 -32.87 -23.13 22.83
N THR A 28 -32.01 -24.09 22.44
CA THR A 28 -30.89 -23.88 21.54
C THR A 28 -31.38 -23.48 20.14
N LEU A 29 -32.42 -24.10 19.60
CA LEU A 29 -33.01 -23.73 18.31
C LEU A 29 -33.61 -22.32 18.35
N LEU A 30 -34.28 -21.94 19.43
CA LEU A 30 -34.80 -20.59 19.63
C LEU A 30 -33.66 -19.56 19.71
N ALA A 31 -32.62 -19.87 20.48
CA ALA A 31 -31.42 -19.03 20.58
C ALA A 31 -30.72 -18.92 19.21
N THR A 32 -30.63 -20.00 18.44
CA THR A 32 -30.07 -20.02 17.10
C THR A 32 -30.87 -19.17 16.12
N TRP A 33 -32.19 -19.25 16.17
CA TRP A 33 -33.06 -18.40 15.36
C TRP A 33 -32.83 -16.90 15.66
N LEU A 34 -32.73 -16.57 16.94
CA LEU A 34 -32.46 -15.19 17.38
C LEU A 34 -31.03 -14.75 16.97
N ALA A 35 -30.03 -15.59 17.21
CA ALA A 35 -28.64 -15.35 16.83
C ALA A 35 -28.49 -15.13 15.31
N THR A 36 -29.19 -15.96 14.49
CA THR A 36 -29.23 -15.80 13.02
C THR A 36 -29.78 -14.43 12.60
N ARG A 37 -30.79 -13.94 13.30
CA ARG A 37 -31.37 -12.64 13.04
C ARG A 37 -30.41 -11.48 13.35
N TYR A 38 -29.68 -11.58 14.48
CA TYR A 38 -28.65 -10.60 14.86
C TYR A 38 -27.41 -10.69 13.97
N ALA A 39 -26.92 -11.90 13.69
CA ALA A 39 -25.79 -12.15 12.82
C ALA A 39 -26.02 -11.57 11.41
N ARG A 40 -27.23 -11.76 10.84
CA ARG A 40 -27.61 -11.15 9.57
C ARG A 40 -27.57 -9.62 9.65
N ARG A 41 -28.09 -9.00 10.71
CA ARG A 41 -28.05 -7.54 10.90
C ARG A 41 -26.63 -7.04 11.01
N ALA A 42 -25.79 -7.71 11.80
CA ALA A 42 -24.39 -7.37 11.99
C ALA A 42 -23.61 -7.48 10.66
N ALA A 43 -23.81 -8.58 9.91
CA ALA A 43 -23.18 -8.77 8.60
C ALA A 43 -23.60 -7.69 7.60
N LEU A 44 -24.88 -7.31 7.56
CA LEU A 44 -25.36 -6.21 6.72
C LEU A 44 -24.75 -4.87 7.13
N ALA A 45 -24.65 -4.58 8.44
CA ALA A 45 -24.05 -3.35 8.94
C ALA A 45 -22.55 -3.27 8.65
N ALA A 46 -21.83 -4.37 8.85
CA ALA A 46 -20.41 -4.48 8.55
C ALA A 46 -20.13 -4.28 7.06
N THR A 47 -20.89 -4.98 6.19
CA THR A 47 -20.72 -4.87 4.73
C THR A 47 -21.20 -3.53 4.16
N ALA A 48 -22.13 -2.82 4.82
CA ALA A 48 -22.59 -1.49 4.42
C ALA A 48 -21.48 -0.42 4.53
N ARG A 49 -20.53 -0.63 5.44
CA ARG A 49 -19.38 0.27 5.63
C ARG A 49 -18.33 0.15 4.53
N ILE A 50 -18.36 -0.92 3.73
CA ILE A 50 -17.40 -1.16 2.66
C ILE A 50 -17.92 -0.54 1.37
N LYS A 51 -17.47 0.69 1.07
CA LYS A 51 -17.81 1.37 -0.19
C LYS A 51 -17.26 0.56 -1.39
N GLY A 52 -18.08 0.38 -2.44
CA GLY A 52 -17.67 -0.30 -3.67
C GLY A 52 -17.76 -1.84 -3.64
N MET A 53 -18.35 -2.44 -2.61
CA MET A 53 -18.65 -3.87 -2.62
C MET A 53 -19.82 -4.16 -3.58
N HIS A 54 -19.59 -5.11 -4.51
CA HIS A 54 -20.64 -5.53 -5.44
C HIS A 54 -21.81 -6.16 -4.69
N PRO A 55 -23.08 -5.83 -5.01
CA PRO A 55 -24.27 -6.32 -4.29
C PRO A 55 -24.32 -7.84 -4.14
N GLN A 56 -23.92 -8.57 -5.19
CA GLN A 56 -23.90 -10.04 -5.18
C GLN A 56 -22.92 -10.62 -4.14
N VAL A 57 -21.73 -10.02 -4.01
CA VAL A 57 -20.71 -10.44 -3.00
C VAL A 57 -21.23 -10.19 -1.59
N ARG A 58 -21.84 -9.01 -1.37
CA ARG A 58 -22.46 -8.68 -0.09
C ARG A 58 -23.53 -9.68 0.31
N GLU A 59 -24.40 -10.03 -0.63
CA GLU A 59 -25.49 -10.98 -0.38
C GLU A 59 -24.96 -12.40 -0.13
N ALA A 60 -23.94 -12.83 -0.87
CA ALA A 60 -23.28 -14.11 -0.65
C ALA A 60 -22.67 -14.20 0.75
N LEU A 61 -21.97 -13.17 1.19
CA LEU A 61 -21.35 -13.10 2.52
C LEU A 61 -22.40 -13.16 3.64
N VAL A 62 -23.47 -12.38 3.51
CA VAL A 62 -24.58 -12.36 4.50
C VAL A 62 -25.26 -13.74 4.57
N ARG A 63 -25.43 -14.40 3.42
CA ARG A 63 -25.95 -15.78 3.35
C ARG A 63 -25.01 -16.79 4.01
N ALA A 64 -23.71 -16.69 3.74
CA ALA A 64 -22.70 -17.57 4.33
C ALA A 64 -22.71 -17.47 5.87
N VAL A 65 -22.69 -16.25 6.42
CA VAL A 65 -22.77 -16.02 7.87
C VAL A 65 -24.06 -16.61 8.45
N ARG A 66 -25.18 -16.39 7.77
CA ARG A 66 -26.48 -16.97 8.22
C ARG A 66 -26.44 -18.50 8.25
N TYR A 67 -25.93 -19.16 7.21
CA TYR A 67 -25.87 -20.62 7.16
C TYR A 67 -24.88 -21.20 8.17
N LEU A 68 -23.76 -20.53 8.42
CA LEU A 68 -22.82 -20.93 9.47
C LEU A 68 -23.46 -20.93 10.85
N VAL A 69 -24.18 -19.87 11.20
CA VAL A 69 -24.88 -19.78 12.50
C VAL A 69 -25.98 -20.83 12.60
N LEU A 70 -26.74 -21.06 11.53
CA LEU A 70 -27.77 -22.10 11.50
C LEU A 70 -27.18 -23.49 11.66
N LEU A 71 -26.12 -23.83 10.91
CA LEU A 71 -25.47 -25.15 10.97
C LEU A 71 -24.88 -25.39 12.37
N ALA A 72 -24.20 -24.39 12.95
CA ALA A 72 -23.65 -24.47 14.29
C ALA A 72 -24.77 -24.74 15.34
N GLY A 73 -25.85 -23.96 15.28
CA GLY A 73 -26.96 -24.10 16.22
C GLY A 73 -27.73 -25.41 16.08
N ILE A 74 -27.96 -25.88 14.85
CA ILE A 74 -28.57 -27.19 14.59
C ILE A 74 -27.65 -28.30 15.12
N GLY A 75 -26.32 -28.18 14.88
CA GLY A 75 -25.35 -29.13 15.40
C GLY A 75 -25.40 -29.26 16.92
N VAL A 76 -25.43 -28.11 17.63
CA VAL A 76 -25.52 -28.11 19.10
C VAL A 76 -26.87 -28.70 19.57
N ALA A 77 -27.98 -28.35 18.92
CA ALA A 77 -29.30 -28.88 19.28
C ALA A 77 -29.38 -30.40 19.07
N LEU A 78 -28.79 -30.91 17.98
CA LEU A 78 -28.70 -32.35 17.74
C LEU A 78 -27.81 -33.06 18.77
N GLY A 79 -26.78 -32.37 19.32
CA GLY A 79 -25.96 -32.90 20.40
C GLY A 79 -26.73 -33.16 21.67
N PHE A 80 -27.67 -32.28 22.06
CA PHE A 80 -28.57 -32.52 23.17
C PHE A 80 -29.51 -33.70 22.91
N LEU A 81 -29.79 -34.02 21.68
CA LEU A 81 -30.62 -35.19 21.27
C LEU A 81 -29.79 -36.46 21.06
N GLY A 82 -28.57 -36.53 21.60
CA GLY A 82 -27.71 -37.72 21.52
C GLY A 82 -27.04 -37.96 20.17
N ALA A 83 -27.06 -36.98 19.23
CA ALA A 83 -26.41 -37.12 17.96
C ALA A 83 -24.88 -36.90 18.08
N GLN A 84 -24.12 -37.64 17.27
CA GLN A 84 -22.70 -37.38 17.11
C GLN A 84 -22.48 -36.05 16.34
N THR A 85 -22.24 -34.96 17.12
CA THR A 85 -22.12 -33.61 16.55
C THR A 85 -20.75 -33.31 15.96
N GLN A 86 -19.74 -34.14 16.24
CA GLN A 86 -18.36 -33.89 15.83
C GLN A 86 -18.21 -33.70 14.30
N PRO A 87 -18.83 -34.48 13.39
CA PRO A 87 -18.75 -34.23 11.97
C PRO A 87 -19.34 -32.88 11.55
N ILE A 88 -20.47 -32.48 12.16
CA ILE A 88 -21.16 -31.23 11.86
C ILE A 88 -20.31 -30.05 12.30
N LEU A 89 -19.76 -30.08 13.51
CA LEU A 89 -18.87 -29.05 14.03
C LEU A 89 -17.60 -28.92 13.18
N THR A 90 -17.03 -30.04 12.71
CA THR A 90 -15.88 -30.03 11.81
C THR A 90 -16.20 -29.27 10.53
N VAL A 91 -17.33 -29.55 9.88
CA VAL A 91 -17.77 -28.84 8.66
C VAL A 91 -17.95 -27.34 8.94
N VAL A 92 -18.60 -26.98 10.06
CA VAL A 92 -18.81 -25.58 10.45
C VAL A 92 -17.48 -24.85 10.63
N VAL A 93 -16.50 -25.46 11.30
CA VAL A 93 -15.16 -24.90 11.51
C VAL A 93 -14.44 -24.72 10.20
N VAL A 94 -14.42 -25.73 9.33
CA VAL A 94 -13.74 -25.66 8.02
C VAL A 94 -14.35 -24.55 7.16
N VAL A 95 -15.68 -24.51 7.04
CA VAL A 95 -16.37 -23.46 6.27
C VAL A 95 -16.12 -22.09 6.89
N GLY A 96 -16.10 -21.98 8.23
CA GLY A 96 -15.76 -20.75 8.94
C GLY A 96 -14.37 -20.24 8.60
N ILE A 97 -13.37 -21.13 8.61
CA ILE A 97 -11.99 -20.81 8.24
C ILE A 97 -11.94 -20.30 6.79
N VAL A 98 -12.59 -20.99 5.85
CA VAL A 98 -12.63 -20.58 4.43
C VAL A 98 -13.22 -19.18 4.28
N VAL A 99 -14.32 -18.88 4.98
CA VAL A 99 -14.94 -17.54 4.96
C VAL A 99 -14.00 -16.49 5.52
N VAL A 100 -13.36 -16.75 6.67
CA VAL A 100 -12.39 -15.84 7.28
C VAL A 100 -11.22 -15.56 6.34
N LEU A 101 -10.63 -16.59 5.74
CA LEU A 101 -9.52 -16.45 4.81
C LEU A 101 -9.93 -15.66 3.55
N THR A 102 -11.14 -15.87 3.05
CA THR A 102 -11.66 -15.13 1.88
C THR A 102 -11.83 -13.64 2.17
N VAL A 103 -12.24 -13.28 3.39
CA VAL A 103 -12.50 -11.88 3.79
C VAL A 103 -11.24 -11.18 4.28
N ARG A 104 -10.21 -11.93 4.71
CA ARG A 104 -9.00 -11.40 5.31
C ARG A 104 -8.36 -10.29 4.48
N GLY A 105 -8.12 -10.51 3.18
CA GLY A 105 -7.48 -9.50 2.33
C GLY A 105 -8.28 -8.19 2.20
N LEU A 106 -9.60 -8.24 2.32
CA LEU A 106 -10.44 -7.03 2.37
C LEU A 106 -10.27 -6.29 3.69
N ALA A 107 -10.24 -7.03 4.81
CA ALA A 107 -10.05 -6.48 6.14
C ALA A 107 -8.66 -5.84 6.29
N ASP A 108 -7.61 -6.50 5.78
CA ASP A 108 -6.24 -6.00 5.81
C ASP A 108 -6.12 -4.66 5.07
N ASN A 109 -6.68 -4.55 3.86
CA ASN A 109 -6.65 -3.29 3.10
C ASN A 109 -7.48 -2.18 3.77
N PHE A 110 -8.62 -2.53 4.37
CA PHE A 110 -9.43 -1.54 5.09
C PHE A 110 -8.73 -1.06 6.37
N GLY A 111 -8.17 -1.97 7.15
CA GLY A 111 -7.37 -1.63 8.34
C GLY A 111 -6.17 -0.75 8.00
N ALA A 112 -5.45 -1.11 6.93
CA ALA A 112 -4.37 -0.31 6.38
C ALA A 112 -4.84 1.09 5.96
N GLY A 113 -6.01 1.21 5.32
CA GLY A 113 -6.59 2.50 4.94
C GLY A 113 -6.87 3.41 6.15
N VAL A 114 -7.34 2.85 7.26
CA VAL A 114 -7.54 3.61 8.51
C VAL A 114 -6.19 4.10 9.06
N VAL A 115 -5.15 3.25 9.06
CA VAL A 115 -3.81 3.63 9.51
C VAL A 115 -3.21 4.73 8.63
N LEU A 116 -3.33 4.61 7.30
CA LEU A 116 -2.84 5.62 6.36
C LEU A 116 -3.51 6.98 6.59
N GLN A 117 -4.82 6.99 6.82
CA GLN A 117 -5.58 8.23 7.08
C GLN A 117 -5.32 8.84 8.46
N THR A 118 -4.91 8.02 9.45
CA THR A 118 -4.65 8.50 10.82
C THR A 118 -3.19 8.96 11.00
N ARG A 119 -2.23 8.20 10.45
CA ARG A 119 -0.79 8.51 10.58
C ARG A 119 -0.26 9.39 9.47
N MET A 120 -0.96 9.47 8.35
CA MET A 120 -0.62 10.25 7.15
C MET A 120 0.87 10.15 6.75
N PRO A 121 1.43 8.95 6.58
CA PRO A 121 2.82 8.83 6.10
C PRO A 121 3.00 9.40 4.70
N VAL A 122 1.89 9.54 3.97
CA VAL A 122 1.77 10.16 2.66
C VAL A 122 0.42 10.86 2.56
N ALA A 123 0.35 12.04 1.95
CA ALA A 123 -0.84 12.84 1.74
C ALA A 123 -1.16 12.98 0.24
N VAL A 124 -2.41 13.39 -0.06
CA VAL A 124 -2.78 13.76 -1.44
C VAL A 124 -1.97 14.98 -1.85
N GLY A 125 -1.33 14.88 -3.02
CA GLY A 125 -0.39 15.88 -3.54
C GLY A 125 1.08 15.56 -3.30
N ASP A 126 1.41 14.61 -2.42
CA ASP A 126 2.78 14.19 -2.21
C ASP A 126 3.34 13.40 -3.41
N GLU A 127 4.63 13.58 -3.67
CA GLU A 127 5.37 12.66 -4.52
C GLU A 127 5.70 11.39 -3.73
N MET A 128 5.27 10.27 -4.27
CA MET A 128 5.48 8.95 -3.68
C MET A 128 6.19 8.04 -4.67
N ALA A 129 7.23 7.33 -4.19
CA ALA A 129 7.80 6.22 -4.91
C ALA A 129 7.46 4.91 -4.20
N PHE A 130 6.90 3.96 -4.95
CA PHE A 130 6.48 2.65 -4.48
C PHE A 130 6.81 1.58 -5.52
N GLY A 131 7.70 0.66 -5.18
CA GLY A 131 8.26 -0.29 -6.15
C GLY A 131 8.88 0.44 -7.34
N PRO A 132 8.53 0.08 -8.57
CA PRO A 132 9.03 0.76 -9.77
C PRO A 132 8.31 2.07 -10.10
N TRP A 133 7.27 2.43 -9.36
CA TRP A 133 6.39 3.56 -9.69
C TRP A 133 6.77 4.80 -8.90
N VAL A 134 6.91 5.92 -9.62
CA VAL A 134 7.11 7.26 -9.03
C VAL A 134 6.04 8.19 -9.59
N GLY A 135 5.37 8.94 -8.73
CA GLY A 135 4.33 9.87 -9.16
C GLY A 135 3.69 10.63 -8.00
N ILE A 136 2.64 11.35 -8.32
CA ILE A 136 1.90 12.16 -7.37
C ILE A 136 0.68 11.38 -6.85
N VAL A 137 0.50 11.37 -5.55
CA VAL A 137 -0.69 10.79 -4.91
C VAL A 137 -1.90 11.66 -5.24
N LYS A 138 -2.85 11.10 -6.00
CA LYS A 138 -4.08 11.80 -6.37
C LYS A 138 -5.22 11.52 -5.43
N GLU A 139 -5.28 10.32 -4.85
CA GLU A 139 -6.39 9.93 -4.00
C GLU A 139 -5.96 8.85 -2.99
N LEU A 140 -6.49 8.96 -1.78
CA LEU A 140 -6.36 7.96 -0.71
C LEU A 140 -7.75 7.38 -0.42
N ASN A 141 -7.98 6.18 -0.95
CA ASN A 141 -9.24 5.46 -0.74
C ASN A 141 -9.15 4.48 0.43
N ASN A 142 -10.29 3.92 0.85
CA ASN A 142 -10.34 2.93 1.93
C ASN A 142 -9.58 1.61 1.63
N ARG A 143 -9.20 1.36 0.36
CA ARG A 143 -8.53 0.13 -0.06
C ARG A 143 -7.25 0.35 -0.85
N THR A 144 -7.14 1.49 -1.54
CA THR A 144 -6.03 1.79 -2.45
C THR A 144 -5.57 3.24 -2.32
N VAL A 145 -4.27 3.44 -2.50
CA VAL A 145 -3.68 4.73 -2.86
C VAL A 145 -3.64 4.81 -4.37
N ILE A 146 -4.13 5.91 -4.95
CA ILE A 146 -4.05 6.17 -6.39
C ILE A 146 -2.88 7.10 -6.66
N LEU A 147 -1.91 6.58 -7.39
CA LEU A 147 -0.72 7.29 -7.83
C LEU A 147 -0.83 7.62 -9.32
N GLU A 148 -0.52 8.84 -9.71
CA GLU A 148 -0.40 9.26 -11.11
C GLU A 148 1.07 9.53 -11.40
N THR A 149 1.64 8.71 -12.27
CA THR A 149 3.06 8.82 -12.68
C THR A 149 3.28 10.01 -13.60
N TYR A 150 4.52 10.44 -13.77
CA TYR A 150 4.85 11.60 -14.60
C TYR A 150 4.59 11.37 -16.11
N ASP A 151 4.52 10.12 -16.54
CA ASP A 151 4.14 9.70 -17.90
C ASP A 151 2.62 9.51 -18.08
N GLY A 152 1.81 9.91 -17.06
CA GLY A 152 0.35 9.93 -17.14
C GLY A 152 -0.32 8.58 -16.85
N VAL A 153 0.40 7.60 -16.33
CA VAL A 153 -0.17 6.31 -15.94
C VAL A 153 -0.77 6.39 -14.53
N ARG A 154 -1.95 5.82 -14.35
CA ARG A 154 -2.60 5.74 -13.04
C ARG A 154 -2.40 4.37 -12.44
N VAL A 155 -1.75 4.32 -11.29
CA VAL A 155 -1.42 3.11 -10.55
C VAL A 155 -2.26 3.00 -9.28
N HIS A 156 -2.91 1.87 -9.08
CA HIS A 156 -3.70 1.58 -7.89
C HIS A 156 -2.90 0.69 -6.95
N VAL A 157 -2.34 1.26 -5.90
CA VAL A 157 -1.53 0.54 -4.91
C VAL A 157 -2.43 0.11 -3.74
N PRO A 158 -2.50 -1.19 -3.39
CA PRO A 158 -3.27 -1.65 -2.23
C PRO A 158 -2.75 -1.02 -0.93
N ASN A 159 -3.65 -0.57 -0.06
CA ASN A 159 -3.28 0.08 1.20
C ASN A 159 -2.40 -0.82 2.08
N SER A 160 -2.68 -2.13 2.12
CA SER A 160 -1.89 -3.10 2.86
C SER A 160 -0.44 -3.17 2.36
N ALA A 161 -0.21 -3.07 1.05
CA ALA A 161 1.14 -3.03 0.48
C ALA A 161 1.87 -1.74 0.89
N VAL A 162 1.20 -0.59 0.85
CA VAL A 162 1.80 0.71 1.26
C VAL A 162 2.28 0.71 2.71
N ILE A 163 1.59 -0.04 3.61
CA ILE A 163 1.98 -0.13 5.03
C ILE A 163 3.07 -1.17 5.26
N SER A 164 3.03 -2.28 4.52
CA SER A 164 3.93 -3.43 4.74
C SER A 164 5.25 -3.34 3.98
N GLU A 165 5.31 -2.54 2.93
CA GLU A 165 6.51 -2.39 2.10
C GLU A 165 7.16 -1.01 2.30
N PRO A 166 8.47 -0.88 2.04
CA PRO A 166 9.14 0.40 2.06
C PRO A 166 8.52 1.36 1.04
N LEU A 167 8.09 2.52 1.51
CA LEU A 167 7.66 3.62 0.66
C LEU A 167 8.61 4.80 0.81
N VAL A 168 8.81 5.57 -0.24
CA VAL A 168 9.57 6.82 -0.20
C VAL A 168 8.61 7.97 -0.46
N ASN A 169 8.45 8.85 0.54
CA ASN A 169 7.73 10.10 0.38
C ASN A 169 8.75 11.20 0.03
N GLY A 170 8.75 11.62 -1.25
CA GLY A 170 9.64 12.64 -1.76
C GLY A 170 9.29 14.05 -1.29
N SER A 171 8.07 14.27 -0.79
CA SER A 171 7.56 15.58 -0.38
C SER A 171 7.64 15.84 1.13
N ALA A 172 7.90 14.81 1.94
CA ALA A 172 7.80 14.88 3.40
C ALA A 172 8.67 15.97 4.05
N LEU A 173 9.82 16.28 3.46
CA LEU A 173 10.75 17.30 3.97
C LEU A 173 10.57 18.68 3.33
N GLY A 174 9.63 18.84 2.39
CA GLY A 174 9.38 20.11 1.71
C GLY A 174 10.48 20.57 0.75
N ALA A 175 11.59 19.85 0.69
CA ALA A 175 12.71 20.15 -0.21
C ALA A 175 13.39 18.85 -0.67
N ARG A 176 13.87 18.82 -1.91
CA ARG A 176 14.69 17.74 -2.49
C ARG A 176 16.01 18.28 -2.98
N ARG A 177 17.02 17.42 -2.94
CA ARG A 177 18.35 17.72 -3.47
C ARG A 177 18.50 17.07 -4.85
N SER A 178 18.88 17.86 -5.85
CA SER A 178 19.39 17.40 -7.13
C SER A 178 20.86 17.72 -7.26
N GLU A 179 21.52 17.06 -8.20
CA GLU A 179 22.92 17.29 -8.52
C GLU A 179 23.13 17.34 -10.03
N VAL A 180 24.13 18.11 -10.44
CA VAL A 180 24.57 18.25 -11.81
C VAL A 180 26.07 18.03 -11.83
N GLU A 181 26.55 17.19 -12.75
CA GLU A 181 27.97 16.97 -12.96
C GLU A 181 28.52 18.01 -13.97
N VAL A 182 29.59 18.68 -13.56
CA VAL A 182 30.25 19.69 -14.37
C VAL A 182 31.68 19.23 -14.62
N ARG A 183 32.04 19.05 -15.88
CA ARG A 183 33.39 18.71 -16.31
C ARG A 183 34.00 19.91 -17.01
N LEU A 184 35.16 20.34 -16.52
CA LEU A 184 35.86 21.54 -16.98
C LEU A 184 37.30 21.18 -17.40
N ALA A 185 37.79 21.83 -18.45
CA ALA A 185 39.20 21.92 -18.76
C ALA A 185 39.63 23.38 -18.64
N ASP A 186 40.87 23.62 -18.22
CA ASP A 186 41.53 24.91 -18.13
C ASP A 186 41.03 25.86 -17.01
N LEU A 187 40.18 25.40 -16.11
CA LEU A 187 39.76 26.17 -14.92
C LEU A 187 40.21 25.46 -13.65
N ARG A 188 40.87 26.21 -12.77
CA ARG A 188 41.23 25.68 -11.44
C ARG A 188 39.99 25.47 -10.57
N PRO A 189 40.00 24.47 -9.69
CA PRO A 189 38.84 24.13 -8.86
C PRO A 189 38.23 25.34 -8.14
N GLY A 190 39.01 26.17 -7.46
CA GLY A 190 38.51 27.34 -6.72
C GLY A 190 37.92 28.44 -7.63
N GLU A 191 38.50 28.65 -8.82
CA GLU A 191 37.97 29.61 -9.81
C GLU A 191 36.63 29.12 -10.38
N ALA A 192 36.43 27.79 -10.47
CA ALA A 192 35.18 27.21 -10.88
C ALA A 192 34.07 27.46 -9.85
N ASP A 193 34.35 27.33 -8.58
CA ASP A 193 33.37 27.54 -7.49
C ASP A 193 32.84 28.99 -7.47
N ASP A 194 33.70 29.97 -7.73
CA ASP A 194 33.33 31.39 -7.80
C ASP A 194 32.36 31.69 -8.96
N VAL A 195 32.30 30.84 -9.97
CA VAL A 195 31.38 30.98 -11.09
C VAL A 195 30.12 30.11 -10.89
N LEU A 196 30.29 28.87 -10.45
CA LEU A 196 29.22 27.90 -10.38
C LEU A 196 28.20 28.22 -9.28
N LEU A 197 28.69 28.52 -8.06
CA LEU A 197 27.81 28.76 -6.89
C LEU A 197 26.87 29.96 -7.08
N PRO A 198 27.34 31.16 -7.46
CA PRO A 198 26.43 32.27 -7.65
C PRO A 198 25.50 32.08 -8.84
N THR A 199 25.97 31.39 -9.90
CA THR A 199 25.13 31.11 -11.06
C THR A 199 23.94 30.24 -10.66
N VAL A 200 24.17 29.17 -9.88
CA VAL A 200 23.08 28.26 -9.47
C VAL A 200 22.18 28.91 -8.43
N ALA A 201 22.74 29.66 -7.49
CA ALA A 201 21.96 30.36 -6.48
C ALA A 201 20.99 31.40 -7.10
N ALA A 202 21.30 31.91 -8.29
CA ALA A 202 20.45 32.86 -9.01
C ALA A 202 19.33 32.17 -9.84
N VAL A 203 19.35 30.85 -10.00
CA VAL A 203 18.33 30.13 -10.79
C VAL A 203 17.01 30.11 -10.04
N PRO A 204 15.88 30.53 -10.65
CA PRO A 204 14.57 30.45 -10.06
C PRO A 204 14.21 29.00 -9.70
N GLY A 205 13.71 28.79 -8.45
CA GLY A 205 13.36 27.46 -7.94
C GLY A 205 14.48 26.78 -7.15
N VAL A 206 15.71 27.27 -7.20
CA VAL A 206 16.78 26.85 -6.29
C VAL A 206 16.57 27.52 -4.93
N LEU A 207 16.58 26.70 -3.86
CA LEU A 207 16.40 27.18 -2.49
C LEU A 207 17.69 27.81 -1.98
N THR A 208 17.54 28.87 -1.19
CA THR A 208 18.67 29.56 -0.53
C THR A 208 19.11 28.85 0.76
N ALA A 209 18.24 28.04 1.34
CA ALA A 209 18.52 27.24 2.52
C ALA A 209 17.85 25.85 2.38
N PRO A 210 18.63 24.77 2.37
CA PRO A 210 20.11 24.74 2.35
C PRO A 210 20.69 25.34 1.06
N ALA A 211 21.84 26.02 1.21
CA ALA A 211 22.53 26.66 0.09
C ALA A 211 23.12 25.60 -0.89
N PRO A 212 23.25 25.93 -2.18
CA PRO A 212 23.99 25.11 -3.12
C PRO A 212 25.45 24.91 -2.68
N ASP A 213 26.01 23.76 -2.97
CA ASP A 213 27.41 23.43 -2.69
C ASP A 213 28.07 22.68 -3.84
N VAL A 214 29.41 22.69 -3.88
CA VAL A 214 30.21 22.01 -4.88
C VAL A 214 31.06 20.92 -4.24
N LEU A 215 31.03 19.72 -4.82
CA LEU A 215 31.94 18.64 -4.50
C LEU A 215 32.96 18.47 -5.62
N HIS A 216 34.23 18.51 -5.26
CA HIS A 216 35.33 18.17 -6.16
C HIS A 216 35.45 16.65 -6.22
N VAL A 217 35.05 16.03 -7.33
CA VAL A 217 35.00 14.57 -7.50
C VAL A 217 36.32 14.01 -8.03
N ALA A 218 36.89 14.70 -9.01
CA ALA A 218 38.17 14.35 -9.60
C ALA A 218 38.84 15.61 -10.16
N ALA A 219 40.17 15.65 -10.08
CA ALA A 219 40.99 16.65 -10.73
C ALA A 219 42.27 16.01 -11.22
N ASP A 220 42.65 16.29 -12.46
CA ASP A 220 43.95 16.00 -13.04
C ASP A 220 44.60 17.30 -13.58
N ALA A 221 45.75 17.18 -14.25
CA ALA A 221 46.49 18.35 -14.77
C ALA A 221 45.74 19.14 -15.84
N LEU A 222 44.72 18.54 -16.47
CA LEU A 222 44.01 19.09 -17.64
C LEU A 222 42.50 19.22 -17.43
N ARG A 223 41.92 18.48 -16.46
CA ARG A 223 40.46 18.37 -16.27
C ARG A 223 40.06 18.33 -14.80
N SER A 224 38.94 18.94 -14.52
CA SER A 224 38.27 18.83 -13.21
C SER A 224 36.84 18.34 -13.38
N THR A 225 36.42 17.41 -12.55
CA THR A 225 35.03 16.94 -12.46
C THR A 225 34.46 17.39 -11.12
N LEU A 226 33.44 18.19 -11.19
CA LEU A 226 32.76 18.78 -10.07
C LEU A 226 31.31 18.27 -10.03
N ARG A 227 30.78 18.11 -8.83
CA ARG A 227 29.37 17.76 -8.63
C ARG A 227 28.71 18.91 -7.85
N LEU A 228 27.86 19.62 -8.52
CA LEU A 228 27.13 20.75 -7.99
C LEU A 228 25.80 20.25 -7.43
N ARG A 229 25.55 20.47 -6.16
CA ARG A 229 24.32 20.04 -5.46
C ARG A 229 23.50 21.27 -5.12
N PHE A 230 22.19 21.16 -5.30
CA PHE A 230 21.25 22.23 -4.99
C PHE A 230 19.91 21.65 -4.54
N TRP A 231 19.15 22.46 -3.81
CA TRP A 231 17.86 22.09 -3.27
C TRP A 231 16.74 22.83 -3.99
N HIS A 232 15.60 22.19 -4.16
CA HIS A 232 14.42 22.70 -4.85
C HIS A 232 13.13 22.14 -4.24
N GLY A 233 11.97 22.63 -4.66
CA GLY A 233 10.66 22.06 -4.31
C GLY A 233 10.54 20.59 -4.75
N PRO A 234 9.78 19.76 -4.01
CA PRO A 234 9.71 18.31 -4.25
C PRO A 234 9.34 17.91 -5.69
N THR A 235 8.45 18.69 -6.33
CA THR A 235 7.90 18.40 -7.67
C THR A 235 8.66 19.09 -8.79
N ASP A 236 9.59 20.01 -8.48
CA ASP A 236 10.18 20.93 -9.44
C ASP A 236 11.53 20.46 -10.00
N GLY A 237 11.98 19.27 -9.55
CA GLY A 237 13.33 18.78 -9.80
C GLY A 237 13.75 18.80 -11.27
N ALA A 238 12.91 18.32 -12.19
CA ALA A 238 13.22 18.27 -13.60
C ALA A 238 13.35 19.69 -14.22
N ALA A 239 12.43 20.59 -13.89
CA ALA A 239 12.41 21.95 -14.42
C ALA A 239 13.60 22.75 -13.90
N VAL A 240 13.88 22.67 -12.58
CA VAL A 240 14.99 23.38 -11.94
C VAL A 240 16.33 22.83 -12.42
N SER A 241 16.51 21.51 -12.51
CA SER A 241 17.74 20.92 -13.04
C SER A 241 18.01 21.35 -14.48
N SER A 242 16.99 21.36 -15.34
CA SER A 242 17.10 21.85 -16.72
C SER A 242 17.51 23.35 -16.75
N ALA A 243 16.91 24.18 -15.91
CA ALA A 243 17.26 25.60 -15.80
C ALA A 243 18.71 25.81 -15.30
N VAL A 244 19.14 25.00 -14.32
CA VAL A 244 20.53 25.01 -13.83
C VAL A 244 21.51 24.65 -14.94
N VAL A 245 21.27 23.58 -15.68
CA VAL A 245 22.13 23.18 -16.82
C VAL A 245 22.23 24.30 -17.85
N ALA A 246 21.11 24.94 -18.19
CA ALA A 246 21.08 26.05 -19.15
C ALA A 246 21.87 27.28 -18.63
N ALA A 247 21.67 27.65 -17.35
CA ALA A 247 22.36 28.79 -16.74
C ALA A 247 23.88 28.57 -16.68
N LEU A 248 24.30 27.36 -16.28
CA LEU A 248 25.71 26.97 -16.25
C LEU A 248 26.34 26.99 -17.65
N GLY A 249 25.63 26.51 -18.68
CA GLY A 249 26.08 26.57 -20.06
C GLY A 249 26.34 27.97 -20.57
N VAL A 250 25.50 28.94 -20.14
CA VAL A 250 25.71 30.37 -20.46
C VAL A 250 26.92 30.94 -19.72
N ALA A 251 27.04 30.63 -18.42
CA ALA A 251 28.10 31.18 -17.57
C ALA A 251 29.50 30.63 -17.90
N LEU A 252 29.59 29.38 -18.32
CA LEU A 252 30.86 28.71 -18.64
C LEU A 252 31.39 29.03 -20.01
N ARG A 253 30.51 29.29 -21.00
CA ARG A 253 30.92 29.58 -22.39
C ARG A 253 32.04 30.61 -22.57
N PRO A 254 32.07 31.77 -21.87
CA PRO A 254 33.15 32.75 -22.01
C PRO A 254 34.40 32.45 -21.15
N ARG A 255 34.35 31.44 -20.24
CA ARG A 255 35.37 31.22 -19.20
C ARG A 255 36.17 29.93 -19.36
N ALA A 256 35.61 28.92 -19.98
CA ALA A 256 36.25 27.63 -20.17
C ALA A 256 36.32 27.25 -21.64
N ALA A 257 37.50 26.81 -22.08
CA ALA A 257 37.70 26.40 -23.48
C ALA A 257 36.92 25.12 -23.78
N THR A 258 36.85 24.21 -22.80
CA THR A 258 36.10 22.96 -22.95
C THR A 258 35.30 22.70 -21.65
N TRP A 259 34.03 22.49 -21.81
CA TRP A 259 33.15 22.21 -20.65
C TRP A 259 32.00 21.26 -21.05
N ALA A 260 31.52 20.48 -20.12
CA ALA A 260 30.30 19.70 -20.22
C ALA A 260 29.52 19.79 -18.92
N VAL A 261 28.20 19.93 -19.03
CA VAL A 261 27.29 19.94 -17.89
C VAL A 261 26.22 18.89 -18.12
N ASP A 262 26.21 17.90 -17.27
CA ASP A 262 25.29 16.77 -17.35
C ASP A 262 24.41 16.72 -16.10
N ALA A 263 23.10 16.79 -16.26
CA ALA A 263 22.17 16.38 -15.21
C ALA A 263 22.01 14.88 -15.32
N PRO A 264 22.41 14.10 -14.29
CA PRO A 264 22.11 12.68 -14.28
C PRO A 264 20.58 12.50 -14.32
N PRO A 265 20.08 11.45 -14.96
CA PRO A 265 18.66 11.12 -14.88
C PRO A 265 18.28 11.03 -13.40
N PRO A 266 17.04 11.42 -13.03
CA PRO A 266 16.59 11.34 -11.65
C PRO A 266 16.93 9.97 -11.08
N GLN A 267 17.78 9.91 -10.06
CA GLN A 267 18.38 8.65 -9.55
C GLN A 267 17.34 7.63 -9.08
N ASP A 268 16.09 8.05 -8.97
CA ASP A 268 14.98 7.27 -8.44
C ASP A 268 14.35 6.30 -9.45
N VAL A 269 14.54 6.50 -10.76
CA VAL A 269 13.86 5.69 -11.78
C VAL A 269 14.70 4.47 -12.19
N GLU A 270 16.03 4.59 -12.28
CA GLU A 270 16.88 3.48 -12.76
C GLU A 270 17.31 2.47 -11.68
N ARG A 271 17.33 2.86 -10.40
CA ARG A 271 17.81 1.98 -9.32
C ARG A 271 16.77 1.03 -8.74
N ARG A 272 15.53 1.07 -9.19
CA ARG A 272 14.41 0.35 -8.57
C ARG A 272 13.71 -0.67 -9.45
N VAL A 273 14.30 -1.06 -10.58
CA VAL A 273 13.86 -2.29 -11.25
C VAL A 273 14.39 -3.44 -10.38
N PRO A 274 13.55 -4.17 -9.65
CA PRO A 274 14.01 -5.38 -8.98
C PRO A 274 14.58 -6.30 -10.06
N PRO A 275 15.67 -7.04 -9.79
CA PRO A 275 16.15 -8.05 -10.72
C PRO A 275 14.97 -8.98 -11.05
N PRO A 276 14.87 -9.46 -12.30
CA PRO A 276 13.83 -10.40 -12.68
C PRO A 276 13.88 -11.59 -11.70
N PRO A 277 12.73 -12.12 -11.27
CA PRO A 277 12.70 -13.29 -10.41
C PRO A 277 13.47 -14.42 -11.09
N VAL A 278 14.43 -15.00 -10.36
CA VAL A 278 15.24 -16.16 -10.76
C VAL A 278 14.37 -17.39 -10.77
#